data_5fbc2e88861c83fa81c306acd6b41815
#
_entry.id   5fbc2e88861c83fa81c306acd6b41815
#
_cell.length_a   1.000
_cell.length_b   1.000
_cell.length_c   1.000
_cell.angle_alpha   90.00
_cell.angle_beta   90.00
_cell.angle_gamma   90.00
#
_symmetry.space_group_name_H-M   'P 1'
#
loop_
_entity.id
_entity.type
_entity.pdbx_description
1 polymer ?
#
loop_
_entity_poly.entity_id
_entity_poly.type
_entity_poly.pdbx_seq_one_letter_code
_entity_poly.pdbx_strand_id
1 'polypeptide(L)'
;MTGIMKCQIDWIPLAPIGGIRPTQGKTLAVMQVSGGSQSFNAVNQLRILGRWMRLLTIPNQSSIAKAWDEFDDEGRMKPGPYYNRIVDVMEELMKFTLLTRAQSGYLTDRYSERVESLEDLSKRVNLPKATGG
;
A
#
# COMPACT_ATOMS: atom_id res chain seq x y z
N MET A 1 -4.43 10.64 -11.10
CA MET A 1 -4.84 10.94 -9.70
C MET A 1 -5.59 12.26 -9.71
N THR A 2 -6.70 12.36 -8.97
CA THR A 2 -7.47 13.60 -8.87
C THR A 2 -6.74 14.65 -8.03
N GLY A 3 -7.02 15.96 -8.31
CA GLY A 3 -6.41 17.05 -7.54
C GLY A 3 -6.79 17.03 -6.06
N ILE A 4 -8.04 16.69 -5.74
CA ILE A 4 -8.52 16.56 -4.35
C ILE A 4 -7.74 15.49 -3.59
N MET A 5 -7.55 14.32 -4.20
CA MET A 5 -6.77 13.24 -3.60
C MET A 5 -5.32 13.67 -3.38
N LYS A 6 -4.72 14.38 -4.35
CA LYS A 6 -3.35 14.89 -4.21
C LYS A 6 -3.24 15.88 -3.05
N CYS A 7 -4.18 16.81 -2.93
CA CYS A 7 -4.22 17.74 -1.79
C CYS A 7 -4.30 17.02 -0.45
N GLN A 8 -5.15 15.99 -0.33
CA GLN A 8 -5.25 15.21 0.91
C GLN A 8 -3.92 14.51 1.26
N ILE A 9 -3.24 13.97 0.25
CA ILE A 9 -1.95 13.30 0.43
C ILE A 9 -0.87 14.31 0.86
N ASP A 10 -0.88 15.53 0.32
CA ASP A 10 0.12 16.56 0.65
C ASP A 10 0.03 17.04 2.11
N TRP A 11 -1.09 16.82 2.79
CA TRP A 11 -1.23 17.10 4.21
C TRP A 11 -0.66 15.99 5.12
N ILE A 12 -0.29 14.84 4.56
CA ILE A 12 0.28 13.74 5.35
C ILE A 12 1.77 14.03 5.58
N PRO A 13 2.24 14.18 6.82
CA PRO A 13 3.63 14.46 7.10
C PRO A 13 4.52 13.29 6.72
N LEU A 14 5.58 13.55 5.96
CA LEU A 14 6.61 12.56 5.59
C LEU A 14 7.82 12.62 6.51
N ALA A 15 8.12 13.79 7.06
CA ALA A 15 9.20 13.98 8.01
C ALA A 15 8.79 13.48 9.40
N PRO A 16 9.74 13.02 10.23
CA PRO A 16 9.47 12.58 11.59
C PRO A 16 9.26 13.79 12.52
N ILE A 17 8.23 14.57 12.26
CA ILE A 17 7.81 15.64 13.15
C ILE A 17 7.28 14.98 14.42
N GLY A 18 7.98 15.17 15.55
CA GLY A 18 7.66 14.50 16.80
C GLY A 18 7.84 12.98 16.79
N GLY A 19 8.66 12.42 15.87
CA GLY A 19 8.90 10.98 15.75
C GLY A 19 7.80 10.21 15.04
N ILE A 20 6.72 10.86 14.60
CA ILE A 20 5.57 10.19 13.97
C ILE A 20 5.78 10.07 12.45
N ARG A 21 5.64 8.85 11.95
CA ARG A 21 5.68 8.53 10.51
C ARG A 21 4.42 7.77 10.15
N PRO A 22 3.31 8.45 9.88
CA PRO A 22 1.98 7.84 9.79
C PRO A 22 1.84 6.81 8.66
N THR A 23 2.62 6.95 7.59
CA THR A 23 2.55 6.08 6.41
C THR A 23 3.57 4.96 6.40
N GLN A 24 4.69 5.11 7.11
CA GLN A 24 5.78 4.15 7.04
C GLN A 24 5.36 2.76 7.53
N GLY A 25 5.61 1.74 6.71
CA GLY A 25 5.28 0.36 7.03
C GLY A 25 3.79 0.00 6.95
N LYS A 26 2.93 0.94 6.55
CA LYS A 26 1.53 0.64 6.26
C LYS A 26 1.37 0.01 4.88
N THR A 27 0.44 -0.91 4.74
CA THR A 27 0.11 -1.52 3.44
C THR A 27 -0.73 -0.58 2.59
N LEU A 28 -0.53 -0.64 1.28
CA LEU A 28 -1.26 0.16 0.31
C LEU A 28 -1.71 -0.70 -0.86
N ALA A 29 -2.98 -0.66 -1.19
CA ALA A 29 -3.52 -1.06 -2.49
C ALA A 29 -3.83 0.17 -3.33
N VAL A 30 -3.64 0.08 -4.63
CA VAL A 30 -3.91 1.17 -5.57
C VAL A 30 -4.82 0.70 -6.69
N MET A 31 -5.86 1.48 -6.93
CA MET A 31 -6.86 1.21 -7.96
C MET A 31 -7.26 2.50 -8.67
N GLN A 32 -7.77 2.37 -9.88
CA GLN A 32 -8.27 3.47 -10.68
C GLN A 32 -9.66 3.13 -11.22
N VAL A 33 -10.54 4.11 -11.22
CA VAL A 33 -11.85 4.05 -11.88
C VAL A 33 -11.93 5.20 -12.86
N SER A 34 -12.36 4.94 -14.09
CA SER A 34 -12.45 5.95 -15.14
C SER A 34 -13.74 5.80 -15.95
N GLY A 35 -14.23 6.92 -16.48
CA GLY A 35 -15.39 6.92 -17.40
C GLY A 35 -15.04 6.53 -18.83
N GLY A 36 -13.79 6.55 -19.21
CA GLY A 36 -13.29 6.21 -20.55
C GLY A 36 -12.66 4.82 -20.62
N SER A 37 -11.71 4.70 -21.53
CA SER A 37 -10.92 3.46 -21.73
C SER A 37 -10.13 3.10 -20.48
N GLN A 38 -9.79 1.83 -20.36
CA GLN A 38 -8.91 1.36 -19.30
C GLN A 38 -7.55 2.07 -19.36
N SER A 39 -7.10 2.53 -18.20
CA SER A 39 -5.80 3.19 -18.04
C SER A 39 -5.20 2.82 -16.70
N PHE A 40 -3.89 2.70 -16.64
CA PHE A 40 -3.13 2.48 -15.41
C PHE A 40 -2.28 3.69 -15.01
N ASN A 41 -2.45 4.83 -15.67
CA ASN A 41 -1.62 6.01 -15.42
C ASN A 41 -1.72 6.52 -13.98
N ALA A 42 -2.93 6.62 -13.43
CA ALA A 42 -3.11 7.03 -12.04
C ALA A 42 -2.60 5.96 -11.06
N VAL A 43 -2.83 4.68 -11.36
CA VAL A 43 -2.29 3.56 -10.57
C VAL A 43 -0.77 3.63 -10.51
N ASN A 44 -0.10 3.82 -11.64
CA ASN A 44 1.36 3.92 -11.70
C ASN A 44 1.89 5.10 -10.88
N GLN A 45 1.23 6.27 -10.98
CA GLN A 45 1.58 7.44 -10.16
C GLN A 45 1.41 7.17 -8.66
N LEU A 46 0.32 6.50 -8.26
CA LEU A 46 0.07 6.15 -6.87
C LEU A 46 1.07 5.12 -6.33
N ARG A 47 1.56 4.20 -7.16
CA ARG A 47 2.63 3.27 -6.77
C ARG A 47 3.95 4.00 -6.50
N ILE A 48 4.31 4.96 -7.36
CA ILE A 48 5.49 5.80 -7.15
C ILE A 48 5.35 6.59 -5.86
N LEU A 49 4.19 7.19 -5.64
CA LEU A 49 3.88 7.94 -4.42
C LEU A 49 3.94 7.05 -3.18
N GLY A 50 3.36 5.85 -3.24
CA GLY A 50 3.43 4.87 -2.15
C GLY A 50 4.86 4.56 -1.73
N ARG A 51 5.77 4.40 -2.69
CA ARG A 51 7.20 4.24 -2.43
C ARG A 51 7.80 5.46 -1.70
N TRP A 52 7.49 6.67 -2.16
CA TRP A 52 7.98 7.89 -1.52
C TRP A 52 7.46 8.07 -0.10
N MET A 53 6.21 7.70 0.14
CA MET A 53 5.58 7.71 1.46
C MET A 53 5.98 6.51 2.32
N ARG A 54 6.85 5.62 1.80
CA ARG A 54 7.34 4.41 2.48
C ARG A 54 6.25 3.42 2.87
N LEU A 55 5.21 3.37 2.04
CA LEU A 55 4.14 2.40 2.13
C LEU A 55 4.57 1.06 1.51
N LEU A 56 4.06 -0.03 2.05
CA LEU A 56 4.19 -1.36 1.49
C LEU A 56 3.09 -1.55 0.43
N THR A 57 3.39 -1.15 -0.80
CA THR A 57 2.42 -1.26 -1.89
C THR A 57 2.34 -2.70 -2.37
N ILE A 58 1.17 -3.33 -2.24
CA ILE A 58 0.96 -4.72 -2.66
C ILE A 58 1.16 -4.87 -4.19
N PRO A 59 1.56 -6.07 -4.67
CA PRO A 59 1.73 -6.32 -6.10
C PRO A 59 0.46 -6.13 -6.90
N ASN A 60 -0.69 -6.56 -6.38
CA ASN A 60 -1.96 -6.53 -7.08
C ASN A 60 -2.52 -5.12 -7.22
N GLN A 61 -3.20 -4.87 -8.33
CA GLN A 61 -3.78 -3.58 -8.67
C GLN A 61 -4.97 -3.76 -9.62
N SER A 62 -5.84 -2.76 -9.73
CA SER A 62 -6.95 -2.80 -10.67
C SER A 62 -7.18 -1.44 -11.35
N SER A 63 -7.72 -1.50 -12.55
CA SER A 63 -8.24 -0.33 -13.26
C SER A 63 -9.56 -0.71 -13.91
N ILE A 64 -10.61 0.06 -13.59
CA ILE A 64 -11.97 -0.14 -14.06
C ILE A 64 -12.25 0.91 -15.12
N ALA A 65 -12.53 0.45 -16.34
CA ALA A 65 -12.98 1.31 -17.44
C ALA A 65 -14.48 1.49 -17.42
N LYS A 66 -14.98 2.50 -18.09
CA LYS A 66 -16.41 2.73 -18.32
C LYS A 66 -17.25 2.56 -17.04
N ALA A 67 -16.87 3.25 -15.99
CA ALA A 67 -17.48 3.09 -14.66
C ALA A 67 -19.00 3.17 -14.65
N TRP A 68 -19.58 3.95 -15.55
CA TRP A 68 -21.03 4.08 -15.72
C TRP A 68 -21.73 2.77 -16.16
N ASP A 69 -21.00 1.84 -16.81
CA ASP A 69 -21.50 0.50 -17.15
C ASP A 69 -21.40 -0.49 -15.97
N GLU A 70 -20.46 -0.24 -15.05
CA GLU A 70 -20.08 -1.19 -14.00
C GLU A 70 -20.86 -1.01 -12.70
N PHE A 71 -21.63 0.07 -12.56
CA PHE A 71 -22.41 0.35 -11.36
C PHE A 71 -23.91 0.41 -11.70
N ASP A 72 -24.74 -0.02 -10.74
CA ASP A 72 -26.20 0.10 -10.83
C ASP A 72 -26.65 1.51 -10.38
N ASP A 73 -27.96 1.76 -10.50
CA ASP A 73 -28.58 3.06 -10.14
C ASP A 73 -28.48 3.37 -8.64
N GLU A 74 -28.19 2.36 -7.80
CA GLU A 74 -27.99 2.50 -6.37
C GLU A 74 -26.50 2.69 -6.02
N GLY A 75 -25.61 2.76 -7.02
CA GLY A 75 -24.19 2.97 -6.87
C GLY A 75 -23.42 1.72 -6.43
N ARG A 76 -24.01 0.54 -6.53
CA ARG A 76 -23.34 -0.74 -6.23
C ARG A 76 -22.68 -1.29 -7.49
N MET A 77 -21.50 -1.85 -7.35
CA MET A 77 -20.82 -2.48 -8.47
C MET A 77 -21.51 -3.78 -8.87
N LYS A 78 -21.78 -3.93 -10.17
CA LYS A 78 -22.40 -5.12 -10.74
C LYS A 78 -21.43 -6.31 -10.65
N PRO A 79 -21.93 -7.55 -10.42
CA PRO A 79 -21.10 -8.76 -10.52
C PRO A 79 -20.46 -8.87 -11.90
N GLY A 80 -19.15 -9.13 -11.93
CA GLY A 80 -18.43 -9.22 -13.20
C GLY A 80 -16.91 -9.34 -13.00
N PRO A 81 -16.15 -9.40 -14.09
CA PRO A 81 -14.68 -9.51 -14.03
C PRO A 81 -14.01 -8.38 -13.25
N TYR A 82 -14.49 -7.16 -13.36
CA TYR A 82 -13.95 -6.03 -12.60
C TYR A 82 -14.27 -6.13 -11.11
N TYR A 83 -15.49 -6.56 -10.76
CA TYR A 83 -15.86 -6.82 -9.37
C TYR A 83 -14.92 -7.86 -8.76
N ASN A 84 -14.77 -9.02 -9.40
CA ASN A 84 -13.88 -10.09 -8.93
C ASN A 84 -12.45 -9.57 -8.76
N ARG A 85 -11.98 -8.77 -9.70
CA ARG A 85 -10.63 -8.19 -9.63
C ARG A 85 -10.44 -7.24 -8.44
N ILE A 86 -11.46 -6.47 -8.07
CA ILE A 86 -11.42 -5.63 -6.87
C ILE A 86 -11.36 -6.50 -5.62
N VAL A 87 -12.17 -7.55 -5.56
CA VAL A 87 -12.16 -8.48 -4.43
C VAL A 87 -10.77 -9.09 -4.26
N ASP A 88 -10.14 -9.56 -5.35
CA ASP A 88 -8.77 -10.11 -5.32
C ASP A 88 -7.76 -9.10 -4.76
N VAL A 89 -7.84 -7.83 -5.17
CA VAL A 89 -6.95 -6.77 -4.66
C VAL A 89 -7.18 -6.54 -3.17
N MET A 90 -8.44 -6.51 -2.74
CA MET A 90 -8.78 -6.28 -1.32
C MET A 90 -8.39 -7.46 -0.43
N GLU A 91 -8.57 -8.69 -0.90
CA GLU A 91 -8.10 -9.88 -0.18
C GLU A 91 -6.58 -9.89 -0.04
N GLU A 92 -5.85 -9.57 -1.11
CA GLU A 92 -4.40 -9.49 -1.06
C GLU A 92 -3.94 -8.41 -0.09
N LEU A 93 -4.58 -7.23 -0.11
CA LEU A 93 -4.30 -6.17 0.85
C LEU A 93 -4.49 -6.64 2.29
N MET A 94 -5.59 -7.36 2.56
CA MET A 94 -5.86 -7.90 3.89
C MET A 94 -4.78 -8.91 4.30
N LYS A 95 -4.44 -9.84 3.41
CA LYS A 95 -3.40 -10.86 3.65
C LYS A 95 -2.05 -10.20 3.96
N PHE A 96 -1.61 -9.25 3.14
CA PHE A 96 -0.38 -8.49 3.38
C PHE A 96 -0.42 -7.72 4.70
N THR A 97 -1.54 -7.09 5.01
CA THR A 97 -1.71 -6.35 6.27
C THR A 97 -1.57 -7.27 7.48
N LEU A 98 -2.21 -8.43 7.45
CA LEU A 98 -2.13 -9.40 8.54
C LEU A 98 -0.72 -9.95 8.72
N LEU A 99 0.00 -10.20 7.61
CA LEU A 99 1.38 -10.70 7.65
C LEU A 99 2.37 -9.64 8.18
N THR A 100 2.18 -8.37 7.83
CA THR A 100 3.18 -7.34 8.10
C THR A 100 2.92 -6.54 9.37
N ARG A 101 1.68 -6.44 9.85
CA ARG A 101 1.32 -5.59 11.01
C ARG A 101 2.10 -5.93 12.28
N ALA A 102 2.31 -7.22 12.55
CA ALA A 102 3.05 -7.68 13.72
C ALA A 102 4.57 -7.42 13.59
N GLN A 103 5.05 -7.24 12.37
CA GLN A 103 6.46 -6.99 12.05
C GLN A 103 6.73 -5.52 11.69
N SER A 104 5.77 -4.62 11.90
CA SER A 104 5.88 -3.22 11.47
C SER A 104 7.10 -2.53 12.07
N GLY A 105 7.40 -2.74 13.35
CA GLY A 105 8.59 -2.20 14.01
C GLY A 105 9.89 -2.69 13.35
N TYR A 106 9.98 -3.98 13.05
CA TYR A 106 11.13 -4.58 12.37
C TYR A 106 11.31 -4.04 10.93
N LEU A 107 10.21 -3.92 10.18
CA LEU A 107 10.23 -3.43 8.79
C LEU A 107 10.55 -1.94 8.68
N THR A 108 10.29 -1.16 9.72
CA THR A 108 10.53 0.29 9.74
C THR A 108 11.83 0.67 10.44
N ASP A 109 12.47 -0.28 11.09
CA ASP A 109 13.76 -0.10 11.74
C ASP A 109 14.86 0.16 10.71
N ARG A 110 15.76 1.11 11.00
CA ARG A 110 16.78 1.55 10.07
C ARG A 110 18.17 1.59 10.71
N TYR A 111 19.13 1.09 9.97
CA TYR A 111 20.55 1.20 10.32
C TYR A 111 20.97 2.65 10.60
N SER A 112 20.59 3.60 9.73
CA SER A 112 20.97 5.00 9.88
C SER A 112 20.41 5.70 11.12
N GLU A 113 19.39 5.12 11.75
CA GLU A 113 18.77 5.65 12.97
C GLU A 113 19.33 4.97 14.22
N ARG A 114 19.71 3.70 14.10
CA ARG A 114 20.29 2.92 15.20
C ARG A 114 21.78 3.17 15.39
N VAL A 115 22.50 3.41 14.29
CA VAL A 115 23.97 3.51 14.29
C VAL A 115 24.60 2.28 14.97
N GLU A 116 24.09 1.09 14.64
CA GLU A 116 24.54 -0.17 15.26
C GLU A 116 25.91 -0.62 14.75
N SER A 117 26.61 -1.38 15.56
CA SER A 117 27.87 -2.02 15.16
C SER A 117 27.63 -3.15 14.15
N LEU A 118 28.68 -3.55 13.40
CA LEU A 118 28.63 -4.71 12.50
C LEU A 118 28.28 -6.00 13.24
N GLU A 119 28.70 -6.13 14.49
CA GLU A 119 28.39 -7.28 15.33
C GLU A 119 26.91 -7.35 15.70
N ASP A 120 26.33 -6.22 16.09
CA ASP A 120 24.90 -6.12 16.41
C ASP A 120 24.04 -6.35 15.16
N LEU A 121 24.47 -5.81 14.02
CA LEU A 121 23.83 -6.06 12.73
C LEU A 121 23.84 -7.56 12.42
N SER A 122 24.98 -8.23 12.56
CA SER A 122 25.11 -9.67 12.31
C SER A 122 24.20 -10.50 13.20
N LYS A 123 24.13 -10.18 14.49
CA LYS A 123 23.22 -10.85 15.43
C LYS A 123 21.77 -10.69 15.03
N ARG A 124 21.36 -9.50 14.58
CA ARG A 124 19.99 -9.18 14.18
C ARG A 124 19.57 -9.85 12.87
N VAL A 125 20.46 -9.87 11.87
CA VAL A 125 20.17 -10.46 10.54
C VAL A 125 20.15 -12.00 10.62
N ASN A 126 20.93 -12.58 11.50
CA ASN A 126 20.99 -14.02 11.72
C ASN A 126 20.01 -14.52 12.81
N LEU A 127 18.89 -13.82 12.99
CA LEU A 127 17.83 -14.29 13.88
C LEU A 127 17.47 -15.75 13.54
N PRO A 128 17.35 -16.64 14.53
CA PRO A 128 16.90 -18.00 14.28
C PRO A 128 15.55 -17.98 13.61
N LYS A 129 15.38 -18.80 12.57
CA LYS A 129 14.06 -18.99 11.92
C LYS A 129 13.08 -19.29 13.03
N ALA A 130 11.96 -18.54 13.08
CA ALA A 130 10.88 -18.85 13.98
C ALA A 130 10.50 -20.32 13.78
N THR A 131 10.81 -21.14 14.77
CA THR A 131 10.34 -22.52 14.78
C THR A 131 8.84 -22.46 14.85
N GLY A 132 8.19 -22.78 13.72
CA GLY A 132 6.74 -22.84 13.63
C GLY A 132 6.23 -23.80 14.69
N GLY A 133 5.35 -23.27 15.54
CA GLY A 133 4.43 -24.01 16.36
C GLY A 133 3.07 -24.01 15.70
#